data_19cf0059baf78604db90605c8a35a9d2
#
_entry.id   19cf0059baf78604db90605c8a35a9d2
#
_cell.length_a   1.000
_cell.length_b   1.000
_cell.length_c   1.000
_cell.angle_alpha   90.00
_cell.angle_beta   90.00
_cell.angle_gamma   90.00
#
_symmetry.space_group_name_H-M   'P 1'
#
loop_
_entity.id
_entity.type
_entity.pdbx_description
1 polymer ?
#
loop_
_entity_poly.entity_id
_entity_poly.type
_entity_poly.pdbx_seq_one_letter_code
_entity_poly.pdbx_strand_id
1 'polypeptide(L)'
;MDTSSYITHTQSISASTAERLSRITSEFYALQAQSFSATRQAPWQGWQKCLEAMPQLLAGEKPSVLDVGCGNLRFARFLCGEAGIVPAKYFAVDNCRPLVESGNVGGQASQVTFIELDVIRSLFDDTLFSQLTAPPCDLVVAFGFLHHVPGAKNRLRLLRTLLEKAKPGGFVCISFWQFMNNQKLADKAHETTAQGLQALGIDASELEKNDYLIGWQDKADIWRYCHHFSQEELDKLLVSLGSDVQVCEQFSADGKENNLNRYVILQRV
;
A
#
# COMPACT_ATOMS: atom_id res chain seq x y z
N MET A 1 -0.99 23.55 12.17
CA MET A 1 -0.17 23.85 10.97
C MET A 1 -0.92 23.32 9.75
N ASP A 2 -0.91 24.10 8.71
CA ASP A 2 -1.86 24.05 7.61
C ASP A 2 -1.71 22.77 6.77
N THR A 3 -2.64 21.83 6.94
CA THR A 3 -2.78 20.63 6.10
C THR A 3 -3.21 20.98 4.66
N SER A 4 -3.36 22.25 4.38
CA SER A 4 -3.88 22.83 3.14
C SER A 4 -2.92 22.66 1.96
N SER A 5 -1.61 22.62 2.17
CA SER A 5 -0.64 22.70 1.06
C SER A 5 -0.54 21.46 0.18
N TYR A 6 -0.78 20.27 0.72
CA TYR A 6 -0.80 19.03 -0.08
C TYR A 6 -2.07 18.92 -0.94
N ILE A 7 -3.19 19.42 -0.41
CA ILE A 7 -4.53 19.29 -1.03
C ILE A 7 -4.82 20.43 -2.02
N THR A 8 -4.27 21.64 -1.82
CA THR A 8 -4.63 22.85 -2.60
C THR A 8 -4.08 22.89 -4.03
N HIS A 9 -3.17 21.99 -4.42
CA HIS A 9 -2.57 21.97 -5.76
C HIS A 9 -2.93 20.74 -6.60
N THR A 10 -3.76 19.84 -6.09
CA THR A 10 -4.25 18.67 -6.83
C THR A 10 -5.72 18.86 -7.20
N GLN A 11 -6.06 18.57 -8.45
CA GLN A 11 -7.46 18.46 -8.88
C GLN A 11 -8.11 17.38 -8.00
N SER A 12 -9.14 17.74 -7.24
CA SER A 12 -9.78 16.82 -6.31
C SER A 12 -10.69 15.86 -7.08
N ILE A 13 -10.42 14.56 -6.96
CA ILE A 13 -11.31 13.53 -7.48
C ILE A 13 -12.69 13.59 -6.80
N SER A 14 -13.77 13.34 -7.55
CA SER A 14 -15.10 13.23 -6.95
C SER A 14 -15.27 11.97 -6.10
N ALA A 15 -16.14 11.98 -5.08
CA ALA A 15 -16.41 10.80 -4.27
C ALA A 15 -16.90 9.62 -5.12
N SER A 16 -17.79 9.89 -6.09
CA SER A 16 -18.34 8.87 -6.99
C SER A 16 -17.26 8.24 -7.87
N THR A 17 -16.34 9.04 -8.41
CA THR A 17 -15.21 8.54 -9.21
C THR A 17 -14.25 7.73 -8.34
N ALA A 18 -13.93 8.20 -7.12
CA ALA A 18 -13.08 7.47 -6.19
C ALA A 18 -13.67 6.09 -5.84
N GLU A 19 -14.97 6.01 -5.54
CA GLU A 19 -15.67 4.74 -5.28
C GLU A 19 -15.63 3.81 -6.50
N ARG A 20 -15.84 4.37 -7.70
CA ARG A 20 -15.78 3.60 -8.93
C ARG A 20 -14.41 3.00 -9.18
N LEU A 21 -13.33 3.76 -9.02
CA LEU A 21 -11.95 3.31 -9.16
C LEU A 21 -11.58 2.25 -8.12
N SER A 22 -12.02 2.42 -6.88
CA SER A 22 -11.85 1.41 -5.82
C SER A 22 -12.54 0.10 -6.17
N ARG A 23 -13.78 0.15 -6.67
CA ARG A 23 -14.53 -1.03 -7.09
C ARG A 23 -13.83 -1.78 -8.22
N ILE A 24 -13.35 -1.08 -9.26
CA ILE A 24 -12.59 -1.68 -10.37
C ILE A 24 -11.37 -2.44 -9.83
N THR A 25 -10.68 -1.89 -8.85
CA THR A 25 -9.52 -2.53 -8.22
C THR A 25 -9.92 -3.77 -7.40
N SER A 26 -10.99 -3.71 -6.63
CA SER A 26 -11.49 -4.84 -5.85
C SER A 26 -11.95 -5.99 -6.74
N GLU A 27 -12.68 -5.69 -7.82
CA GLU A 27 -13.09 -6.66 -8.84
C GLU A 27 -11.88 -7.30 -9.53
N PHE A 28 -10.86 -6.51 -9.87
CA PHE A 28 -9.60 -7.02 -10.39
C PHE A 28 -8.99 -8.09 -9.47
N TYR A 29 -8.82 -7.79 -8.19
CA TYR A 29 -8.21 -8.73 -7.25
C TYR A 29 -9.08 -9.95 -7.00
N ALA A 30 -10.39 -9.80 -6.91
CA ALA A 30 -11.31 -10.93 -6.79
C ALA A 30 -11.21 -11.90 -7.98
N LEU A 31 -11.12 -11.36 -9.20
CA LEU A 31 -11.05 -12.18 -10.43
C LEU A 31 -9.64 -12.74 -10.71
N GLN A 32 -8.59 -12.05 -10.26
CA GLN A 32 -7.20 -12.36 -10.62
C GLN A 32 -6.36 -12.88 -9.46
N ALA A 33 -6.95 -13.18 -8.30
CA ALA A 33 -6.25 -13.57 -7.07
C ALA A 33 -5.16 -14.64 -7.32
N GLN A 34 -5.51 -15.74 -7.97
CA GLN A 34 -4.58 -16.84 -8.25
C GLN A 34 -3.46 -16.43 -9.21
N SER A 35 -3.80 -15.82 -10.36
CA SER A 35 -2.81 -15.39 -11.36
C SER A 35 -1.91 -14.29 -10.82
N PHE A 36 -2.44 -13.41 -9.98
CA PHE A 36 -1.66 -12.37 -9.30
C PHE A 36 -0.70 -12.99 -8.27
N SER A 37 -1.20 -13.86 -7.39
CA SER A 37 -0.40 -14.57 -6.39
C SER A 37 0.74 -15.36 -7.03
N ALA A 38 0.49 -16.08 -8.13
CA ALA A 38 1.50 -16.87 -8.83
C ALA A 38 2.72 -16.04 -9.29
N THR A 39 2.52 -14.75 -9.59
CA THR A 39 3.62 -13.83 -9.99
C THR A 39 4.26 -13.09 -8.81
N ARG A 40 3.81 -13.33 -7.59
CA ARG A 40 4.24 -12.61 -6.38
C ARG A 40 4.73 -13.58 -5.30
N GLN A 41 5.77 -14.38 -5.62
CA GLN A 41 6.32 -15.39 -4.71
C GLN A 41 7.60 -14.93 -4.01
N ALA A 42 8.50 -14.26 -4.70
CA ALA A 42 9.75 -13.76 -4.11
C ALA A 42 9.52 -12.51 -3.24
N PRO A 43 10.26 -12.34 -2.15
CA PRO A 43 10.23 -11.13 -1.35
C PRO A 43 10.75 -9.92 -2.14
N TRP A 44 10.38 -8.74 -1.73
CA TRP A 44 10.94 -7.51 -2.26
C TRP A 44 12.25 -7.16 -1.54
N GLN A 45 13.25 -6.71 -2.30
CA GLN A 45 14.55 -6.31 -1.74
C GLN A 45 14.41 -5.14 -0.76
N GLY A 46 13.45 -4.26 -0.99
CA GLY A 46 13.17 -3.13 -0.11
C GLY A 46 12.76 -3.55 1.30
N TRP A 47 12.17 -4.72 1.51
CA TRP A 47 11.78 -5.19 2.84
C TRP A 47 12.99 -5.46 3.74
N GLN A 48 14.04 -6.08 3.19
CA GLN A 48 15.28 -6.31 3.93
C GLN A 48 15.91 -4.98 4.39
N LYS A 49 15.98 -3.99 3.48
CA LYS A 49 16.48 -2.65 3.81
C LYS A 49 15.63 -1.95 4.87
N CYS A 50 14.28 -2.13 4.84
CA CYS A 50 13.43 -1.61 5.91
C CYS A 50 13.83 -2.18 7.28
N LEU A 51 14.05 -3.49 7.39
CA LEU A 51 14.45 -4.11 8.65
C LEU A 51 15.82 -3.64 9.13
N GLU A 52 16.77 -3.49 8.23
CA GLU A 52 18.12 -2.97 8.53
C GLU A 52 18.09 -1.53 9.06
N ALA A 53 17.14 -0.72 8.60
CA ALA A 53 16.95 0.65 9.06
C ALA A 53 16.22 0.76 10.43
N MET A 54 15.75 -0.35 10.99
CA MET A 54 15.00 -0.37 12.25
C MET A 54 15.64 -1.35 13.27
N PRO A 55 16.92 -1.21 13.62
CA PRO A 55 17.58 -2.14 14.55
C PRO A 55 16.91 -2.17 15.94
N GLN A 56 16.28 -1.06 16.36
CA GLN A 56 15.56 -0.97 17.63
C GLN A 56 14.35 -1.90 17.69
N LEU A 57 13.67 -2.14 16.56
CA LEU A 57 12.56 -3.07 16.47
C LEU A 57 12.97 -4.50 16.82
N LEU A 58 14.23 -4.85 16.55
CA LEU A 58 14.78 -6.19 16.69
C LEU A 58 15.54 -6.39 17.99
N ALA A 59 15.86 -5.31 18.71
CA ALA A 59 16.66 -5.36 19.94
C ALA A 59 15.86 -5.74 21.21
N GLY A 60 14.52 -5.77 21.11
CA GLY A 60 13.63 -5.98 22.24
C GLY A 60 12.87 -7.31 22.20
N GLU A 61 11.66 -7.28 22.73
CA GLU A 61 10.72 -8.40 22.66
C GLU A 61 10.26 -8.63 21.22
N LYS A 62 9.66 -9.81 20.97
CA LYS A 62 9.08 -10.11 19.65
C LYS A 62 8.05 -9.04 19.26
N PRO A 63 8.21 -8.37 18.10
CA PRO A 63 7.33 -7.28 17.72
C PRO A 63 5.92 -7.76 17.39
N SER A 64 4.94 -6.91 17.64
CA SER A 64 3.61 -7.02 17.02
C SER A 64 3.61 -6.31 15.68
N VAL A 65 2.98 -6.92 14.65
CA VAL A 65 2.96 -6.41 13.28
C VAL A 65 1.53 -6.23 12.80
N LEU A 66 1.26 -5.11 12.16
CA LEU A 66 0.04 -4.86 11.39
C LEU A 66 0.40 -4.68 9.91
N ASP A 67 -0.12 -5.56 9.05
CA ASP A 67 0.12 -5.56 7.59
C ASP A 67 -1.17 -5.19 6.86
N VAL A 68 -1.23 -3.98 6.32
CA VAL A 68 -2.40 -3.44 5.63
C VAL A 68 -2.25 -3.60 4.12
N GLY A 69 -3.18 -4.33 3.50
CA GLY A 69 -3.06 -4.83 2.15
C GLY A 69 -2.10 -6.02 2.07
N CYS A 70 -2.28 -6.98 2.97
CA CYS A 70 -1.36 -8.12 3.16
C CYS A 70 -1.28 -9.05 1.94
N GLY A 71 -2.24 -9.00 1.03
CA GLY A 71 -2.29 -9.79 -0.18
C GLY A 71 -2.16 -11.30 0.12
N ASN A 72 -1.22 -11.96 -0.54
CA ASN A 72 -0.94 -13.38 -0.34
C ASN A 72 0.03 -13.68 0.83
N LEU A 73 0.06 -12.83 1.85
CA LEU A 73 0.90 -12.98 3.06
C LEU A 73 2.41 -13.08 2.78
N ARG A 74 2.86 -12.51 1.68
CA ARG A 74 4.26 -12.63 1.26
C ARG A 74 5.23 -11.95 2.22
N PHE A 75 4.83 -10.81 2.81
CA PHE A 75 5.66 -10.14 3.82
C PHE A 75 5.74 -10.96 5.12
N ALA A 76 4.64 -11.58 5.55
CA ALA A 76 4.65 -12.49 6.69
C ALA A 76 5.61 -13.68 6.47
N ARG A 77 5.59 -14.29 5.28
CA ARG A 77 6.54 -15.36 4.91
C ARG A 77 7.99 -14.90 4.95
N PHE A 78 8.26 -13.73 4.36
CA PHE A 78 9.60 -13.14 4.38
C PHE A 78 10.07 -12.90 5.82
N LEU A 79 9.23 -12.26 6.64
CA LEU A 79 9.57 -11.90 8.02
C LEU A 79 9.91 -13.13 8.85
N CYS A 80 9.04 -14.15 8.82
CA CYS A 80 9.22 -15.38 9.61
C CYS A 80 10.29 -16.32 9.03
N GLY A 81 10.44 -16.35 7.71
CA GLY A 81 11.34 -17.26 7.01
C GLY A 81 12.74 -16.66 6.81
N GLU A 82 12.89 -15.81 5.81
CA GLU A 82 14.19 -15.30 5.39
C GLU A 82 14.81 -14.33 6.41
N ALA A 83 13.99 -13.44 7.01
CA ALA A 83 14.47 -12.51 8.03
C ALA A 83 14.63 -13.15 9.43
N GLY A 84 14.05 -14.32 9.66
CA GLY A 84 14.14 -15.04 10.93
C GLY A 84 13.44 -14.34 12.10
N ILE A 85 12.54 -13.41 11.81
CA ILE A 85 11.81 -12.62 12.81
C ILE A 85 10.42 -13.22 12.99
N VAL A 86 10.16 -13.84 14.13
CA VAL A 86 8.84 -14.41 14.47
C VAL A 86 8.09 -13.41 15.35
N PRO A 87 7.07 -12.71 14.81
CA PRO A 87 6.30 -11.74 15.58
C PRO A 87 5.57 -12.39 16.75
N ALA A 88 5.35 -11.64 17.84
CA ALA A 88 4.46 -12.07 18.92
C ALA A 88 3.01 -12.18 18.43
N LYS A 89 2.60 -11.25 17.57
CA LYS A 89 1.30 -11.20 16.89
C LYS A 89 1.47 -10.59 15.50
N TYR A 90 0.76 -11.13 14.53
CA TYR A 90 0.70 -10.61 13.18
C TYR A 90 -0.77 -10.40 12.76
N PHE A 91 -1.16 -9.15 12.53
CA PHE A 91 -2.49 -8.80 12.05
C PHE A 91 -2.41 -8.52 10.54
N ALA A 92 -3.00 -9.40 9.76
CA ALA A 92 -3.04 -9.33 8.31
C ALA A 92 -4.39 -8.77 7.87
N VAL A 93 -4.40 -7.65 7.15
CA VAL A 93 -5.61 -6.94 6.73
C VAL A 93 -5.72 -6.91 5.22
N ASP A 94 -6.81 -7.44 4.66
CA ASP A 94 -7.12 -7.40 3.22
C ASP A 94 -8.61 -7.62 3.01
N ASN A 95 -9.18 -7.19 1.87
CA ASN A 95 -10.55 -7.49 1.48
C ASN A 95 -10.66 -8.66 0.48
N CYS A 96 -9.53 -9.15 -0.02
CA CYS A 96 -9.48 -10.24 -1.00
C CYS A 96 -9.13 -11.58 -0.32
N ARG A 97 -10.09 -12.20 0.36
CA ARG A 97 -9.92 -13.51 1.02
C ARG A 97 -9.28 -14.57 0.11
N PRO A 98 -9.68 -14.75 -1.18
CA PRO A 98 -9.02 -15.71 -2.06
C PRO A 98 -7.53 -15.46 -2.26
N LEU A 99 -7.10 -14.21 -2.24
CA LEU A 99 -5.69 -13.85 -2.33
C LEU A 99 -4.93 -14.24 -1.06
N VAL A 100 -5.50 -13.98 0.11
CA VAL A 100 -4.92 -14.36 1.41
C VAL A 100 -4.81 -15.88 1.54
N GLU A 101 -5.86 -16.61 1.18
CA GLU A 101 -5.89 -18.07 1.20
C GLU A 101 -4.90 -18.73 0.22
N SER A 102 -4.53 -18.02 -0.86
CA SER A 102 -3.46 -18.45 -1.77
C SER A 102 -2.06 -18.35 -1.16
N GLY A 103 -1.93 -17.66 -0.02
CA GLY A 103 -0.69 -17.52 0.73
C GLY A 103 -0.44 -18.69 1.67
N ASN A 104 0.83 -18.91 1.99
CA ASN A 104 1.24 -19.92 2.96
C ASN A 104 2.34 -19.35 3.85
N VAL A 105 2.08 -19.22 5.14
CA VAL A 105 3.07 -18.76 6.14
C VAL A 105 3.75 -19.93 6.89
N GLY A 106 3.55 -21.16 6.42
CA GLY A 106 4.15 -22.35 7.01
C GLY A 106 3.67 -22.62 8.44
N GLY A 107 4.54 -23.19 9.28
CA GLY A 107 4.25 -23.50 10.67
C GLY A 107 3.98 -22.29 11.58
N GLN A 108 4.11 -21.07 11.10
CA GLN A 108 3.87 -19.82 11.81
C GLN A 108 2.42 -19.29 11.66
N ALA A 109 1.57 -20.04 10.97
CA ALA A 109 0.18 -19.65 10.72
C ALA A 109 -0.63 -19.35 12.00
N SER A 110 -0.30 -19.98 13.12
CA SER A 110 -0.98 -19.77 14.41
C SER A 110 -0.80 -18.36 15.01
N GLN A 111 0.15 -17.59 14.53
CA GLN A 111 0.41 -16.22 14.99
C GLN A 111 -0.23 -15.15 14.09
N VAL A 112 -0.79 -15.55 12.93
CA VAL A 112 -1.43 -14.65 11.98
C VAL A 112 -2.92 -14.57 12.29
N THR A 113 -3.38 -13.36 12.59
CA THR A 113 -4.82 -13.04 12.70
C THR A 113 -5.23 -12.31 11.44
N PHE A 114 -6.07 -12.94 10.61
CA PHE A 114 -6.63 -12.28 9.43
C PHE A 114 -7.84 -11.43 9.81
N ILE A 115 -7.82 -10.17 9.39
CA ILE A 115 -8.91 -9.20 9.52
C ILE A 115 -9.40 -8.89 8.10
N GLU A 116 -10.56 -9.43 7.74
CA GLU A 116 -11.18 -9.12 6.45
C GLU A 116 -11.80 -7.74 6.52
N LEU A 117 -11.21 -6.77 5.82
CA LEU A 117 -11.62 -5.39 5.83
C LEU A 117 -11.34 -4.71 4.49
N ASP A 118 -12.36 -4.10 3.90
CA ASP A 118 -12.17 -3.15 2.81
C ASP A 118 -11.70 -1.80 3.39
N VAL A 119 -10.37 -1.65 3.42
CA VAL A 119 -9.70 -0.46 3.96
C VAL A 119 -10.12 0.80 3.20
N ILE A 120 -10.24 0.73 1.87
CA ILE A 120 -10.56 1.89 1.03
C ILE A 120 -12.03 2.29 1.23
N ARG A 121 -12.94 1.33 1.26
CA ARG A 121 -14.35 1.60 1.56
C ARG A 121 -14.51 2.20 2.95
N SER A 122 -13.89 1.60 3.96
CA SER A 122 -13.93 2.11 5.33
C SER A 122 -13.32 3.52 5.47
N LEU A 123 -12.32 3.84 4.63
CA LEU A 123 -11.74 5.17 4.55
C LEU A 123 -12.74 6.19 3.96
N PHE A 124 -13.49 5.82 2.91
CA PHE A 124 -14.53 6.67 2.33
C PHE A 124 -15.67 6.93 3.31
N ASP A 125 -16.07 5.92 4.08
CA ASP A 125 -17.15 5.98 5.06
C ASP A 125 -16.74 6.61 6.42
N ASP A 126 -15.50 7.10 6.56
CA ASP A 126 -14.94 7.64 7.82
C ASP A 126 -14.92 6.62 9.00
N THR A 127 -14.93 5.33 8.70
CA THR A 127 -15.02 4.27 9.71
C THR A 127 -13.72 3.45 9.86
N LEU A 128 -12.68 3.75 9.07
CA LEU A 128 -11.46 2.94 9.02
C LEU A 128 -10.84 2.71 10.40
N PHE A 129 -10.66 3.78 11.19
CA PHE A 129 -10.00 3.66 12.49
C PHE A 129 -10.75 2.72 13.45
N SER A 130 -12.09 2.76 13.45
CA SER A 130 -12.93 1.91 14.31
C SER A 130 -13.06 0.48 13.79
N GLN A 131 -13.07 0.29 12.46
CA GLN A 131 -13.17 -1.05 11.85
C GLN A 131 -11.85 -1.80 11.82
N LEU A 132 -10.73 -1.09 11.80
CA LEU A 132 -9.41 -1.68 11.92
C LEU A 132 -9.13 -2.07 13.38
N THR A 133 -9.64 -3.24 13.77
CA THR A 133 -9.68 -3.71 15.16
C THR A 133 -8.33 -4.13 15.74
N ALA A 134 -7.27 -4.20 14.93
CA ALA A 134 -5.92 -4.45 15.41
C ALA A 134 -5.52 -3.39 16.46
N PRO A 135 -4.93 -3.80 17.60
CA PRO A 135 -4.37 -2.86 18.57
C PRO A 135 -3.16 -2.14 17.97
N PRO A 136 -2.67 -1.05 18.59
CA PRO A 136 -1.40 -0.45 18.19
C PRO A 136 -0.26 -1.46 18.19
N CYS A 137 0.53 -1.47 17.11
CA CYS A 137 1.61 -2.43 16.88
C CYS A 137 2.99 -1.77 16.92
N ASP A 138 4.04 -2.57 17.11
CA ASP A 138 5.43 -2.11 17.06
C ASP A 138 5.85 -1.77 15.63
N LEU A 139 5.31 -2.51 14.66
CA LEU A 139 5.52 -2.29 13.23
C LEU A 139 4.17 -2.28 12.50
N VAL A 140 3.91 -1.23 11.74
CA VAL A 140 2.79 -1.13 10.79
C VAL A 140 3.35 -1.07 9.38
N VAL A 141 2.86 -1.90 8.47
CA VAL A 141 3.32 -1.88 7.08
C VAL A 141 2.14 -1.73 6.10
N ALA A 142 2.41 -1.06 4.99
CA ALA A 142 1.51 -0.99 3.85
C ALA A 142 2.34 -1.08 2.55
N PHE A 143 2.66 -2.30 2.16
CA PHE A 143 3.50 -2.56 0.99
C PHE A 143 2.67 -2.87 -0.25
N GLY A 144 2.84 -2.05 -1.28
CA GLY A 144 2.10 -2.21 -2.52
C GLY A 144 0.60 -1.92 -2.40
N PHE A 145 0.19 -1.07 -1.47
CA PHE A 145 -1.21 -0.78 -1.19
C PHE A 145 -1.63 0.67 -1.52
N LEU A 146 -0.84 1.68 -1.11
CA LEU A 146 -1.24 3.08 -1.21
C LEU A 146 -1.56 3.56 -2.64
N HIS A 147 -0.94 2.97 -3.64
CA HIS A 147 -1.23 3.31 -5.03
C HIS A 147 -2.63 2.88 -5.51
N HIS A 148 -3.35 2.08 -4.72
CA HIS A 148 -4.74 1.74 -4.99
C HIS A 148 -5.75 2.67 -4.31
N VAL A 149 -5.30 3.66 -3.53
CA VAL A 149 -6.16 4.59 -2.81
C VAL A 149 -6.44 5.83 -3.66
N PRO A 150 -7.66 6.00 -4.22
CA PRO A 150 -8.01 7.15 -5.03
C PRO A 150 -8.11 8.42 -4.18
N GLY A 151 -7.51 9.50 -4.65
CA GLY A 151 -7.60 10.82 -4.06
C GLY A 151 -6.52 11.14 -3.04
N ALA A 152 -5.82 12.26 -3.25
CA ALA A 152 -4.74 12.73 -2.38
C ALA A 152 -5.17 12.87 -0.90
N LYS A 153 -6.37 13.37 -0.66
CA LYS A 153 -6.95 13.49 0.69
C LYS A 153 -7.08 12.12 1.37
N ASN A 154 -7.52 11.11 0.63
CA ASN A 154 -7.71 9.76 1.15
C ASN A 154 -6.37 9.09 1.44
N ARG A 155 -5.36 9.29 0.58
CA ARG A 155 -3.99 8.81 0.81
C ARG A 155 -3.39 9.39 2.11
N LEU A 156 -3.56 10.70 2.35
CA LEU A 156 -3.11 11.34 3.58
C LEU A 156 -3.87 10.82 4.82
N ARG A 157 -5.19 10.63 4.72
CA ARG A 157 -6.01 10.07 5.82
C ARG A 157 -5.58 8.65 6.17
N LEU A 158 -5.34 7.81 5.16
CA LEU A 158 -4.82 6.47 5.40
C LEU A 158 -3.49 6.50 6.14
N LEU A 159 -2.53 7.32 5.69
CA LEU A 159 -1.23 7.44 6.36
C LEU A 159 -1.36 7.84 7.82
N ARG A 160 -2.25 8.78 8.15
CA ARG A 160 -2.53 9.18 9.53
C ARG A 160 -3.09 8.02 10.35
N THR A 161 -4.04 7.25 9.79
CA THR A 161 -4.58 6.06 10.46
C THR A 161 -3.49 5.02 10.70
N LEU A 162 -2.59 4.78 9.75
CA LEU A 162 -1.47 3.86 9.93
C LEU A 162 -0.54 4.32 11.07
N LEU A 163 -0.25 5.62 11.16
CA LEU A 163 0.54 6.19 12.26
C LEU A 163 -0.15 6.05 13.62
N GLU A 164 -1.46 6.27 13.67
CA GLU A 164 -2.24 6.07 14.90
C GLU A 164 -2.28 4.59 15.35
N LYS A 165 -2.13 3.66 14.41
CA LYS A 165 -2.01 2.21 14.67
C LYS A 165 -0.59 1.76 15.00
N ALA A 166 0.41 2.61 14.92
CA ALA A 166 1.72 2.35 15.51
C ALA A 166 1.72 2.74 17.00
N LYS A 167 2.41 1.99 17.85
CA LYS A 167 2.68 2.39 19.25
C LYS A 167 3.51 3.68 19.29
N PRO A 168 3.50 4.46 20.38
CA PRO A 168 4.54 5.47 20.60
C PRO A 168 5.93 4.85 20.46
N GLY A 169 6.81 5.44 19.66
CA GLY A 169 8.12 4.89 19.30
C GLY A 169 8.07 3.76 18.26
N GLY A 170 6.88 3.30 17.85
CA GLY A 170 6.71 2.28 16.83
C GLY A 170 6.93 2.80 15.41
N PHE A 171 7.11 1.90 14.46
CA PHE A 171 7.46 2.21 13.08
C PHE A 171 6.30 1.98 12.12
N VAL A 172 6.26 2.83 11.08
CA VAL A 172 5.36 2.67 9.92
C VAL A 172 6.21 2.60 8.66
N CYS A 173 6.16 1.48 7.93
CA CYS A 173 6.90 1.28 6.69
C CYS A 173 5.96 1.21 5.51
N ILE A 174 6.20 2.04 4.50
CA ILE A 174 5.32 2.16 3.34
C ILE A 174 6.16 2.03 2.07
N SER A 175 5.61 1.36 1.06
CA SER A 175 6.15 1.43 -0.30
C SER A 175 5.20 2.21 -1.21
N PHE A 176 5.76 3.16 -1.93
CA PHE A 176 5.09 3.99 -2.92
C PHE A 176 5.53 3.57 -4.31
N TRP A 177 4.61 3.09 -5.12
CA TRP A 177 4.93 2.57 -6.44
C TRP A 177 5.23 3.69 -7.42
N GLN A 178 6.45 3.67 -7.99
CA GLN A 178 6.97 4.65 -8.95
C GLN A 178 7.15 4.04 -10.34
N PHE A 179 6.12 3.38 -10.86
CA PHE A 179 6.19 2.59 -12.10
C PHE A 179 6.51 3.41 -13.35
N MET A 180 6.28 4.72 -13.34
CA MET A 180 6.66 5.60 -14.43
C MET A 180 8.19 5.76 -14.55
N ASN A 181 8.96 5.36 -13.54
CA ASN A 181 10.43 5.31 -13.62
C ASN A 181 10.94 4.19 -14.54
N ASN A 182 10.07 3.27 -14.98
CA ASN A 182 10.40 2.23 -15.94
C ASN A 182 9.63 2.46 -17.24
N GLN A 183 10.35 2.70 -18.35
CA GLN A 183 9.75 3.09 -19.62
C GLN A 183 8.69 2.09 -20.11
N LYS A 184 8.96 0.78 -20.01
CA LYS A 184 7.99 -0.25 -20.47
C LYS A 184 6.70 -0.23 -19.64
N LEU A 185 6.80 0.01 -18.31
CA LEU A 185 5.63 0.13 -17.46
C LEU A 185 4.89 1.43 -17.71
N ALA A 186 5.61 2.52 -17.98
CA ALA A 186 5.04 3.81 -18.33
C ALA A 186 4.24 3.73 -19.64
N ASP A 187 4.84 3.18 -20.69
CA ASP A 187 4.17 3.01 -22.01
C ASP A 187 2.91 2.15 -21.84
N LYS A 188 3.01 1.03 -21.14
CA LYS A 188 1.86 0.17 -20.87
C LYS A 188 0.79 0.88 -20.03
N ALA A 189 1.17 1.66 -19.04
CA ALA A 189 0.24 2.41 -18.19
C ALA A 189 -0.55 3.43 -19.03
N HIS A 190 0.11 4.17 -19.92
CA HIS A 190 -0.56 5.12 -20.83
C HIS A 190 -1.52 4.41 -21.79
N GLU A 191 -1.07 3.34 -22.43
CA GLU A 191 -1.88 2.56 -23.38
C GLU A 191 -3.12 1.98 -22.69
N THR A 192 -2.94 1.25 -21.58
CA THR A 192 -4.05 0.59 -20.88
C THR A 192 -4.98 1.59 -20.21
N THR A 193 -4.50 2.77 -19.81
CA THR A 193 -5.36 3.85 -19.31
C THR A 193 -6.28 4.37 -20.39
N ALA A 194 -5.77 4.66 -21.59
CA ALA A 194 -6.60 5.13 -22.72
C ALA A 194 -7.69 4.11 -23.06
N GLN A 195 -7.33 2.82 -23.14
CA GLN A 195 -8.27 1.72 -23.38
C GLN A 195 -9.31 1.61 -22.26
N GLY A 196 -8.88 1.64 -20.99
CA GLY A 196 -9.75 1.53 -19.82
C GLY A 196 -10.73 2.68 -19.69
N LEU A 197 -10.28 3.92 -19.92
CA LEU A 197 -11.15 5.09 -19.91
C LEU A 197 -12.28 4.97 -20.95
N GLN A 198 -11.93 4.56 -22.17
CA GLN A 198 -12.90 4.35 -23.24
C GLN A 198 -13.89 3.23 -22.90
N ALA A 199 -13.39 2.06 -22.48
CA ALA A 199 -14.21 0.88 -22.19
C ALA A 199 -15.14 1.08 -20.99
N LEU A 200 -14.67 1.80 -19.98
CA LEU A 200 -15.42 2.07 -18.76
C LEU A 200 -16.26 3.35 -18.85
N GLY A 201 -16.11 4.17 -19.89
CA GLY A 201 -16.81 5.45 -20.02
C GLY A 201 -16.47 6.40 -18.87
N ILE A 202 -15.17 6.52 -18.52
CA ILE A 202 -14.64 7.47 -17.55
C ILE A 202 -14.01 8.62 -18.33
N ASP A 203 -14.35 9.86 -18.02
CA ASP A 203 -13.68 11.01 -18.60
C ASP A 203 -12.29 11.19 -17.99
N ALA A 204 -11.29 11.47 -18.81
CA ALA A 204 -9.92 11.66 -18.32
C ALA A 204 -9.80 12.82 -17.31
N SER A 205 -10.69 13.82 -17.39
CA SER A 205 -10.75 14.93 -16.43
C SER A 205 -11.24 14.51 -15.03
N GLU A 206 -11.82 13.31 -14.90
CA GLU A 206 -12.22 12.76 -13.61
C GLU A 206 -11.03 12.20 -12.80
N LEU A 207 -9.89 11.96 -13.46
CA LEU A 207 -8.68 11.42 -12.80
C LEU A 207 -7.80 12.54 -12.25
N GLU A 208 -7.15 12.29 -11.13
CA GLU A 208 -6.05 13.14 -10.67
C GLU A 208 -4.82 12.97 -11.57
N LYS A 209 -3.93 13.94 -11.52
CA LYS A 209 -2.61 13.79 -12.15
C LYS A 209 -1.92 12.54 -11.59
N ASN A 210 -1.29 11.75 -12.45
CA ASN A 210 -0.62 10.50 -12.12
C ASN A 210 -1.55 9.31 -11.76
N ASP A 211 -2.84 9.40 -12.03
CA ASP A 211 -3.78 8.28 -11.95
C ASP A 211 -3.82 7.49 -13.26
N TYR A 212 -3.83 6.17 -13.14
CA TYR A 212 -3.79 5.25 -14.27
C TYR A 212 -4.72 4.06 -14.06
N LEU A 213 -5.22 3.51 -15.17
CA LEU A 213 -5.89 2.22 -15.24
C LEU A 213 -4.94 1.18 -15.83
N ILE A 214 -4.33 0.37 -14.98
CA ILE A 214 -3.30 -0.58 -15.41
C ILE A 214 -3.93 -1.94 -15.71
N GLY A 215 -3.76 -2.39 -16.95
CA GLY A 215 -4.18 -3.70 -17.39
C GLY A 215 -3.37 -4.86 -16.78
N TRP A 216 -3.83 -6.07 -16.97
CA TRP A 216 -3.18 -7.28 -16.44
C TRP A 216 -2.83 -8.27 -17.52
N GLN A 217 -1.52 -8.51 -17.70
CA GLN A 217 -1.00 -9.39 -18.76
C GLN A 217 -1.54 -8.93 -20.13
N ASP A 218 -1.96 -9.85 -20.99
CA ASP A 218 -2.57 -9.56 -22.28
C ASP A 218 -4.11 -9.79 -22.26
N LYS A 219 -4.71 -9.69 -21.06
CA LYS A 219 -6.15 -9.85 -20.90
C LYS A 219 -6.87 -8.56 -21.25
N ALA A 220 -7.84 -8.65 -22.13
CA ALA A 220 -8.75 -7.56 -22.43
C ALA A 220 -9.72 -7.30 -21.26
N ASP A 221 -10.21 -6.08 -21.17
CA ASP A 221 -11.28 -5.67 -20.26
C ASP A 221 -11.01 -5.91 -18.76
N ILE A 222 -9.73 -5.95 -18.36
CA ILE A 222 -9.32 -6.12 -16.97
C ILE A 222 -8.35 -5.01 -16.59
N TRP A 223 -8.77 -4.13 -15.70
CA TRP A 223 -7.97 -3.02 -15.19
C TRP A 223 -7.99 -2.97 -13.67
N ARG A 224 -6.99 -2.31 -13.11
CA ARG A 224 -6.99 -1.82 -11.73
C ARG A 224 -6.55 -0.37 -11.72
N TYR A 225 -7.11 0.41 -10.85
CA TYR A 225 -6.64 1.76 -10.58
C TYR A 225 -5.29 1.72 -9.88
N CYS A 226 -4.35 2.54 -10.35
CA CYS A 226 -3.06 2.75 -9.72
C CYS A 226 -2.64 4.22 -9.83
N HIS A 227 -2.20 4.77 -8.73
CA HIS A 227 -1.58 6.09 -8.67
C HIS A 227 -0.06 5.96 -8.71
N HIS A 228 0.60 6.76 -9.56
CA HIS A 228 2.05 6.88 -9.58
C HIS A 228 2.50 7.99 -8.62
N PHE A 229 3.32 7.66 -7.65
CA PHE A 229 3.85 8.65 -6.72
C PHE A 229 5.09 9.33 -7.27
N SER A 230 5.01 10.61 -7.61
CA SER A 230 6.20 11.42 -7.92
C SER A 230 6.96 11.78 -6.64
N GLN A 231 8.26 12.07 -6.76
CA GLN A 231 9.05 12.50 -5.59
C GLN A 231 8.51 13.80 -4.99
N GLU A 232 8.11 14.76 -5.83
CA GLU A 232 7.52 16.02 -5.37
C GLU A 232 6.24 15.79 -4.54
N GLU A 233 5.39 14.87 -4.97
CA GLU A 233 4.17 14.52 -4.24
C GLU A 233 4.50 13.87 -2.89
N LEU A 234 5.46 12.96 -2.85
CA LEU A 234 5.90 12.32 -1.61
C LEU A 234 6.44 13.34 -0.60
N ASP A 235 7.26 14.28 -1.05
CA ASP A 235 7.83 15.33 -0.19
C ASP A 235 6.70 16.17 0.45
N LYS A 236 5.70 16.57 -0.34
CA LYS A 236 4.52 17.31 0.15
C LYS A 236 3.67 16.46 1.11
N LEU A 237 3.48 15.19 0.80
CA LEU A 237 2.72 14.25 1.62
C LEU A 237 3.37 14.07 3.00
N LEU A 238 4.68 13.87 3.04
CA LEU A 238 5.44 13.71 4.29
C LEU A 238 5.43 15.00 5.14
N VAL A 239 5.60 16.17 4.53
CA VAL A 239 5.48 17.46 5.24
C VAL A 239 4.08 17.62 5.87
N SER A 240 3.03 17.11 5.22
CA SER A 240 1.64 17.21 5.71
C SER A 240 1.34 16.28 6.90
N LEU A 241 2.23 15.38 7.28
CA LEU A 241 2.06 14.52 8.46
C LEU A 241 2.32 15.25 9.78
N GLY A 242 3.07 16.36 9.75
CA GLY A 242 3.32 17.20 10.94
C GLY A 242 4.50 16.75 11.79
N SER A 243 4.59 17.28 13.01
CA SER A 243 5.73 17.12 13.92
C SER A 243 5.69 15.85 14.77
N ASP A 244 4.54 15.17 14.83
CA ASP A 244 4.36 13.97 15.68
C ASP A 244 4.91 12.70 15.01
N VAL A 245 5.65 12.90 13.90
CA VAL A 245 6.21 11.85 13.06
C VAL A 245 7.63 12.20 12.68
N GLN A 246 8.54 11.28 12.90
CA GLN A 246 9.92 11.35 12.42
C GLN A 246 10.07 10.52 11.15
N VAL A 247 10.61 11.12 10.08
CA VAL A 247 11.06 10.36 8.90
C VAL A 247 12.44 9.80 9.24
N CYS A 248 12.52 8.48 9.43
CA CYS A 248 13.76 7.80 9.81
C CYS A 248 14.64 7.52 8.59
N GLU A 249 14.03 7.02 7.51
CA GLU A 249 14.76 6.63 6.31
C GLU A 249 13.88 6.75 5.07
N GLN A 250 14.50 7.01 3.94
CA GLN A 250 13.88 6.99 2.63
C GLN A 250 14.86 6.44 1.60
N PHE A 251 14.45 5.40 0.87
CA PHE A 251 15.28 4.82 -0.19
C PHE A 251 14.43 4.26 -1.34
N SER A 252 15.05 4.07 -2.49
CA SER A 252 14.43 3.37 -3.62
C SER A 252 14.93 1.93 -3.68
N ALA A 253 14.04 1.03 -4.09
CA ALA A 253 14.35 -0.38 -4.29
C ALA A 253 13.41 -1.01 -5.32
N ASP A 254 13.63 -2.30 -5.56
CA ASP A 254 12.87 -3.18 -6.42
C ASP A 254 12.95 -2.84 -7.92
N GLY A 255 12.63 -3.85 -8.73
CA GLY A 255 12.84 -3.80 -10.16
C GLY A 255 14.31 -3.95 -10.56
N LYS A 256 14.58 -3.95 -11.86
CA LYS A 256 15.94 -4.16 -12.37
C LYS A 256 16.92 -3.02 -12.01
N GLU A 257 16.39 -1.81 -11.91
CA GLU A 257 17.16 -0.59 -11.65
C GLU A 257 17.03 -0.10 -10.21
N ASN A 258 16.39 -0.88 -9.32
CA ASN A 258 16.15 -0.53 -7.92
C ASN A 258 15.42 0.81 -7.73
N ASN A 259 14.50 1.15 -8.62
CA ASN A 259 13.79 2.43 -8.63
C ASN A 259 12.26 2.31 -8.79
N LEU A 260 11.70 1.10 -8.69
CA LEU A 260 10.26 0.90 -8.86
C LEU A 260 9.43 1.27 -7.65
N ASN A 261 9.99 1.16 -6.44
CA ASN A 261 9.33 1.56 -5.22
C ASN A 261 10.19 2.56 -4.45
N ARG A 262 9.57 3.63 -3.96
CA ARG A 262 10.11 4.48 -2.92
C ARG A 262 9.62 3.96 -1.59
N TYR A 263 10.53 3.59 -0.70
CA TYR A 263 10.24 3.19 0.67
C TYR A 263 10.41 4.38 1.60
N VAL A 264 9.51 4.48 2.55
CA VAL A 264 9.55 5.50 3.60
C VAL A 264 9.34 4.79 4.94
N ILE A 265 10.23 5.04 5.87
CA ILE A 265 10.16 4.56 7.24
C ILE A 265 9.89 5.76 8.13
N LEU A 266 8.76 5.71 8.82
CA LEU A 266 8.31 6.71 9.76
C LEU A 266 8.35 6.12 11.17
N GLN A 267 8.67 6.95 12.14
CA GLN A 267 8.52 6.62 13.55
C GLN A 267 7.50 7.56 14.19
N ARG A 268 6.56 6.97 14.92
CA ARG A 268 5.61 7.75 15.72
C ARG A 268 6.33 8.28 16.97
N VAL A 269 6.35 9.59 17.14
CA VAL A 269 6.92 10.27 18.32
C VAL A 269 5.95 10.21 19.50
#